data_c52212a5ce052a6a4cb8e417bae513e6
#
_entry.id   c52212a5ce052a6a4cb8e417bae513e6
#
_cell.length_a   1.000
_cell.length_b   1.000
_cell.length_c   1.000
_cell.angle_alpha   90.00
_cell.angle_beta   90.00
_cell.angle_gamma   90.00
#
_symmetry.space_group_name_H-M   'P 1'
#
loop_
_entity.id
_entity.type
_entity.pdbx_description
1 polymer ?
#
loop_
_entity_poly.entity_id
_entity_poly.type
_entity_poly.pdbx_seq_one_letter_code
_entity_poly.pdbx_strand_id
1 'polypeptide(L)'
;MTGAGAGGEPAWIELATLHLIHARQIELFGGLPGVRDERAIESALARPRNAWAYGQAADVETLAGVYLCALARQQGYADGNKRVALAGMLVFLRLHGRTLVAPKDELYALVMAAATGAVSAEQVGAWVRQHV
;
A
#
# COMPACT_ATOMS: atom_id res chain seq x y z
N MET A 1 16.10 -3.73 14.01
CA MET A 1 15.09 -4.76 13.75
C MET A 1 13.95 -4.20 12.93
N THR A 2 13.53 -4.89 11.91
CA THR A 2 12.37 -4.49 11.13
C THR A 2 11.09 -4.86 11.86
N GLY A 3 9.94 -4.44 11.35
CA GLY A 3 8.64 -4.80 11.90
C GLY A 3 8.32 -6.28 11.83
N ALA A 4 9.02 -7.04 11.00
CA ALA A 4 8.87 -8.49 10.93
C ALA A 4 9.90 -9.17 11.82
N GLY A 5 9.54 -10.23 12.51
CA GLY A 5 10.49 -11.08 13.17
C GLY A 5 11.35 -11.82 12.16
N ALA A 6 12.52 -12.28 12.57
CA ALA A 6 13.41 -13.06 11.69
C ALA A 6 12.67 -14.32 11.22
N GLY A 7 12.42 -14.45 9.93
CA GLY A 7 11.64 -15.54 9.35
C GLY A 7 10.17 -15.54 9.71
N GLY A 8 9.71 -14.51 10.39
CA GLY A 8 8.34 -14.44 10.85
C GLY A 8 7.42 -13.67 9.92
N GLU A 9 6.18 -13.57 10.37
CA GLU A 9 5.14 -12.85 9.65
C GLU A 9 5.44 -11.36 9.63
N PRO A 10 5.25 -10.69 8.48
CA PRO A 10 5.42 -9.24 8.40
C PRO A 10 4.48 -8.47 9.33
N ALA A 11 4.82 -7.22 9.60
CA ALA A 11 3.94 -6.31 10.32
C ALA A 11 2.92 -5.76 9.32
N TRP A 12 1.64 -6.01 9.58
CA TRP A 12 0.56 -5.59 8.69
C TRP A 12 0.00 -4.23 9.09
N ILE A 13 -0.53 -3.50 8.10
CA ILE A 13 -1.25 -2.26 8.38
C ILE A 13 -2.68 -2.63 8.78
N GLU A 14 -3.09 -2.25 9.98
CA GLU A 14 -4.43 -2.46 10.48
C GLU A 14 -5.39 -1.40 9.94
N LEU A 15 -6.69 -1.70 9.93
CA LEU A 15 -7.70 -0.79 9.41
C LEU A 15 -7.67 0.58 10.08
N ALA A 16 -7.56 0.61 11.42
CA ALA A 16 -7.50 1.86 12.17
C ALA A 16 -6.29 2.71 11.75
N THR A 17 -5.15 2.07 11.52
CA THR A 17 -3.94 2.75 11.06
C THR A 17 -4.15 3.33 9.66
N LEU A 18 -4.76 2.58 8.76
CA LEU A 18 -5.02 3.08 7.41
C LEU A 18 -5.97 4.28 7.43
N HIS A 19 -6.98 4.26 8.29
CA HIS A 19 -7.89 5.39 8.46
C HIS A 19 -7.13 6.65 8.93
N LEU A 20 -6.17 6.49 9.84
CA LEU A 20 -5.33 7.61 10.29
C LEU A 20 -4.45 8.13 9.15
N ILE A 21 -3.87 7.23 8.36
CA ILE A 21 -3.06 7.61 7.20
C ILE A 21 -3.93 8.40 6.22
N HIS A 22 -5.14 7.90 5.92
CA HIS A 22 -6.07 8.57 5.01
C HIS A 22 -6.44 9.97 5.52
N ALA A 23 -6.83 10.08 6.79
CA ALA A 23 -7.20 11.35 7.39
C ALA A 23 -6.05 12.36 7.27
N ARG A 24 -4.81 11.91 7.48
CA ARG A 24 -3.63 12.77 7.35
C ARG A 24 -3.43 13.24 5.90
N GLN A 25 -3.67 12.37 4.92
CA GLN A 25 -3.57 12.74 3.51
C GLN A 25 -4.61 13.80 3.15
N ILE A 26 -5.85 13.65 3.62
CA ILE A 26 -6.90 14.64 3.39
C ILE A 26 -6.55 15.97 4.06
N GLU A 27 -6.04 15.94 5.29
CA GLU A 27 -5.62 17.14 6.01
C GLU A 27 -4.52 17.91 5.27
N LEU A 28 -3.52 17.17 4.76
CA LEU A 28 -2.36 17.78 4.09
C LEU A 28 -2.66 18.25 2.67
N PHE A 29 -3.49 17.54 1.93
CA PHE A 29 -3.65 17.75 0.49
C PHE A 29 -5.08 18.08 0.06
N GLY A 30 -6.01 18.10 0.99
CA GLY A 30 -7.42 18.37 0.71
C GLY A 30 -8.18 17.16 0.21
N GLY A 31 -9.46 17.35 -0.04
CA GLY A 31 -10.38 16.31 -0.46
C GLY A 31 -11.46 16.07 0.59
N LEU A 32 -12.38 15.18 0.26
CA LEU A 32 -13.49 14.85 1.14
C LEU A 32 -13.07 13.78 2.16
N PRO A 33 -13.28 14.03 3.46
CA PRO A 33 -13.04 13.01 4.47
C PRO A 33 -14.15 11.96 4.46
N GLY A 34 -13.89 10.85 5.12
CA GLY A 34 -14.91 9.85 5.39
C GLY A 34 -14.78 8.57 4.58
N VAL A 35 -15.52 7.58 5.04
CA VAL A 35 -15.54 6.23 4.49
C VAL A 35 -16.92 5.99 3.88
N ARG A 36 -16.95 5.51 2.63
CA ARG A 36 -18.17 5.16 1.91
C ARG A 36 -18.44 3.67 1.96
N ASP A 37 -17.38 2.86 1.90
CA ASP A 37 -17.48 1.41 1.87
C ASP A 37 -16.30 0.81 2.61
N GLU A 38 -16.49 0.55 3.91
CA GLU A 38 -15.43 0.02 4.75
C GLU A 38 -15.04 -1.41 4.34
N ARG A 39 -15.98 -2.19 3.82
CA ARG A 39 -15.71 -3.57 3.38
C ARG A 39 -14.72 -3.61 2.22
N ALA A 40 -14.82 -2.65 1.30
CA ALA A 40 -13.87 -2.56 0.19
C ALA A 40 -12.45 -2.30 0.71
N ILE A 41 -12.32 -1.44 1.72
CA ILE A 41 -11.02 -1.14 2.34
C ILE A 41 -10.49 -2.36 3.08
N GLU A 42 -11.33 -3.03 3.87
CA GLU A 42 -10.95 -4.24 4.60
C GLU A 42 -10.49 -5.35 3.65
N SER A 43 -11.24 -5.56 2.55
CA SER A 43 -10.85 -6.53 1.53
C SER A 43 -9.48 -6.23 0.93
N ALA A 44 -9.22 -4.95 0.63
CA ALA A 44 -7.92 -4.55 0.10
C ALA A 44 -6.80 -4.79 1.10
N LEU A 45 -7.02 -4.47 2.37
CA LEU A 45 -6.03 -4.70 3.43
C LEU A 45 -5.76 -6.19 3.67
N ALA A 46 -6.72 -7.05 3.41
CA ALA A 46 -6.55 -8.49 3.56
C ALA A 46 -5.68 -9.09 2.45
N ARG A 47 -5.56 -8.45 1.29
CA ARG A 47 -4.86 -9.01 0.14
C ARG A 47 -3.38 -9.30 0.40
N PRO A 48 -2.58 -8.39 0.97
CA PRO A 48 -1.17 -8.71 1.27
C PRO A 48 -1.04 -9.84 2.28
N ARG A 49 -1.85 -9.82 3.32
CA ARG A 49 -1.83 -10.87 4.37
C ARG A 49 -2.16 -12.24 3.77
N ASN A 50 -3.16 -12.30 2.91
CA ASN A 50 -3.53 -13.54 2.22
C ASN A 50 -2.44 -13.99 1.25
N ALA A 51 -1.84 -13.07 0.49
CA ALA A 51 -0.76 -13.40 -0.43
C ALA A 51 0.41 -14.04 0.31
N TRP A 52 0.76 -13.50 1.48
CA TRP A 52 1.81 -14.07 2.31
C TRP A 52 1.42 -15.46 2.85
N ALA A 53 0.20 -15.59 3.38
CA ALA A 53 -0.29 -16.83 3.98
C ALA A 53 -0.35 -17.98 2.98
N TYR A 54 -0.68 -17.69 1.72
CA TYR A 54 -0.78 -18.70 0.67
C TYR A 54 0.52 -18.86 -0.13
N GLY A 55 1.61 -18.25 0.29
CA GLY A 55 2.91 -18.40 -0.35
C GLY A 55 3.04 -17.70 -1.71
N GLN A 56 2.14 -16.78 -2.03
CA GLN A 56 2.15 -16.04 -3.30
C GLN A 56 3.15 -14.91 -3.30
N ALA A 57 3.44 -14.34 -2.14
CA ALA A 57 4.43 -13.30 -1.96
C ALA A 57 5.05 -13.45 -0.57
N ALA A 58 6.38 -13.42 -0.50
CA ALA A 58 7.10 -13.63 0.74
C ALA A 58 7.98 -12.44 1.10
N ASP A 59 8.51 -11.72 0.12
CA ASP A 59 9.40 -10.60 0.35
C ASP A 59 8.62 -9.30 0.55
N VAL A 60 9.21 -8.39 1.31
CA VAL A 60 8.58 -7.11 1.68
C VAL A 60 8.25 -6.28 0.46
N GLU A 61 9.13 -6.25 -0.53
CA GLU A 61 8.94 -5.42 -1.73
C GLU A 61 7.74 -5.90 -2.56
N THR A 62 7.57 -7.21 -2.73
CA THR A 62 6.40 -7.74 -3.45
C THR A 62 5.12 -7.52 -2.65
N LEU A 63 5.17 -7.70 -1.33
CA LEU A 63 4.02 -7.41 -0.46
C LEU A 63 3.62 -5.94 -0.52
N ALA A 64 4.60 -5.04 -0.59
CA ALA A 64 4.35 -3.61 -0.81
C ALA A 64 3.61 -3.39 -2.13
N GLY A 65 3.98 -4.12 -3.17
CA GLY A 65 3.27 -4.10 -4.45
C GLY A 65 1.83 -4.58 -4.33
N VAL A 66 1.58 -5.61 -3.53
CA VAL A 66 0.21 -6.08 -3.26
C VAL A 66 -0.61 -4.99 -2.57
N TYR A 67 -0.03 -4.32 -1.56
CA TYR A 67 -0.68 -3.18 -0.91
C TYR A 67 -1.05 -2.10 -1.91
N LEU A 68 -0.10 -1.67 -2.73
CA LEU A 68 -0.35 -0.59 -3.69
C LEU A 68 -1.46 -0.96 -4.66
N CYS A 69 -1.37 -2.13 -5.28
CA CYS A 69 -2.36 -2.56 -6.28
C CYS A 69 -3.75 -2.71 -5.65
N ALA A 70 -3.86 -3.34 -4.48
CA ALA A 70 -5.15 -3.55 -3.84
C ALA A 70 -5.77 -2.23 -3.39
N LEU A 71 -4.99 -1.36 -2.75
CA LEU A 71 -5.50 -0.09 -2.24
C LEU A 71 -5.80 0.91 -3.34
N ALA A 72 -5.02 0.91 -4.44
CA ALA A 72 -5.25 1.84 -5.55
C ALA A 72 -6.51 1.50 -6.35
N ARG A 73 -6.96 0.25 -6.30
CA ARG A 73 -8.13 -0.22 -7.08
C ARG A 73 -9.44 -0.10 -6.32
N GLN A 74 -9.42 0.01 -4.99
CA GLN A 74 -10.65 0.09 -4.20
C GLN A 74 -11.14 1.54 -4.13
N GLN A 75 -12.43 1.73 -3.85
CA GLN A 75 -13.09 3.03 -3.81
C GLN A 75 -13.84 3.25 -2.49
N GLY A 76 -13.30 2.71 -1.40
CA GLY A 76 -13.99 2.72 -0.11
C GLY A 76 -13.96 4.05 0.63
N TYR A 77 -12.97 4.90 0.37
CA TYR A 77 -12.97 6.26 0.91
C TYR A 77 -13.74 7.21 0.00
N ALA A 78 -14.31 8.26 0.56
CA ALA A 78 -15.02 9.26 -0.22
C ALA A 78 -14.11 9.94 -1.25
N ASP A 79 -12.83 10.11 -0.89
CA ASP A 79 -11.82 10.74 -1.75
C ASP A 79 -10.44 10.24 -1.32
N GLY A 80 -9.42 10.46 -2.16
CA GLY A 80 -8.04 10.17 -1.80
C GLY A 80 -7.65 8.69 -1.80
N ASN A 81 -8.39 7.83 -2.50
CA ASN A 81 -8.09 6.39 -2.53
C ASN A 81 -6.69 6.09 -3.10
N LYS A 82 -6.29 6.78 -4.17
CA LYS A 82 -4.96 6.59 -4.73
C LYS A 82 -3.86 7.16 -3.85
N ARG A 83 -4.12 8.29 -3.19
CA ARG A 83 -3.16 8.87 -2.25
C ARG A 83 -2.91 7.96 -1.05
N VAL A 84 -3.97 7.40 -0.48
CA VAL A 84 -3.81 6.48 0.66
C VAL A 84 -3.12 5.18 0.24
N ALA A 85 -3.31 4.75 -1.01
CA ALA A 85 -2.63 3.57 -1.53
C ALA A 85 -1.11 3.77 -1.54
N LEU A 86 -0.64 4.89 -2.04
CA LEU A 86 0.78 5.22 -2.03
C LEU A 86 1.30 5.38 -0.61
N ALA A 87 0.61 6.17 0.21
CA ALA A 87 1.02 6.39 1.60
C ALA A 87 1.07 5.08 2.38
N GLY A 88 0.09 4.21 2.20
CA GLY A 88 0.05 2.90 2.84
C GLY A 88 1.22 2.01 2.44
N MET A 89 1.54 1.97 1.15
CA MET A 89 2.72 1.23 0.67
C MET A 89 4.00 1.77 1.31
N LEU A 90 4.16 3.09 1.36
CA LEU A 90 5.36 3.71 1.95
C LEU A 90 5.46 3.41 3.45
N VAL A 91 4.36 3.44 4.18
CA VAL A 91 4.33 3.09 5.60
C VAL A 91 4.71 1.62 5.79
N PHE A 92 4.15 0.72 4.99
CA PHE A 92 4.50 -0.70 5.08
C PHE A 92 5.99 -0.93 4.87
N LEU A 93 6.57 -0.29 3.86
CA LEU A 93 8.02 -0.37 3.60
C LEU A 93 8.83 0.16 4.79
N ARG A 94 8.41 1.28 5.37
CA ARG A 94 9.10 1.87 6.53
C ARG A 94 9.03 0.97 7.76
N LEU A 95 7.91 0.29 7.98
CA LEU A 95 7.77 -0.68 9.06
C LEU A 95 8.80 -1.82 8.95
N HIS A 96 9.31 -2.05 7.76
CA HIS A 96 10.27 -3.13 7.49
C HIS A 96 11.67 -2.59 7.15
N GLY A 97 11.95 -1.35 7.53
CA GLY A 97 13.28 -0.77 7.40
C GLY A 97 13.64 -0.32 5.98
N ARG A 98 12.66 -0.17 5.08
CA ARG A 98 12.89 0.32 3.72
C ARG A 98 12.40 1.74 3.58
N THR A 99 13.20 2.58 2.95
CA THR A 99 12.83 3.94 2.59
C THR A 99 12.87 4.05 1.07
N LEU A 100 11.71 4.31 0.47
CA LEU A 100 11.59 4.47 -0.96
C LEU A 100 11.93 5.90 -1.36
N VAL A 101 12.84 6.04 -2.32
CA VAL A 101 13.22 7.35 -2.87
C VAL A 101 13.04 7.32 -4.38
N ALA A 102 12.12 8.13 -4.90
CA ALA A 102 11.85 8.24 -6.32
C ALA A 102 11.25 9.61 -6.63
N PRO A 103 11.41 10.10 -7.88
CA PRO A 103 10.76 11.35 -8.28
C PRO A 103 9.24 11.26 -8.18
N LYS A 104 8.60 12.39 -7.88
CA LYS A 104 7.14 12.47 -7.70
C LYS A 104 6.37 11.98 -8.91
N ASP A 105 6.82 12.34 -10.11
CA ASP A 105 6.15 11.95 -11.35
C ASP A 105 6.20 10.43 -11.58
N GLU A 106 7.30 9.79 -11.20
CA GLU A 106 7.43 8.33 -11.29
C GLU A 106 6.51 7.63 -10.27
N LEU A 107 6.42 8.17 -9.06
CA LEU A 107 5.49 7.66 -8.04
C LEU A 107 4.04 7.79 -8.50
N TYR A 108 3.69 8.93 -9.09
CA TYR A 108 2.35 9.15 -9.63
C TYR A 108 2.03 8.16 -10.74
N ALA A 109 2.96 7.98 -11.68
CA ALA A 109 2.79 7.04 -12.79
C ALA A 109 2.62 5.61 -12.27
N LEU A 110 3.38 5.22 -11.25
CA LEU A 110 3.28 3.89 -10.65
C LEU A 110 1.89 3.66 -10.02
N VAL A 111 1.40 4.63 -9.26
CA VAL A 111 0.07 4.52 -8.64
C VAL A 111 -1.02 4.42 -9.70
N MET A 112 -0.94 5.22 -10.75
CA MET A 112 -1.93 5.18 -11.84
C MET A 112 -1.90 3.85 -12.57
N ALA A 113 -0.71 3.31 -12.85
CA ALA A 113 -0.55 2.00 -13.48
C ALA A 113 -1.11 0.88 -12.58
N ALA A 114 -0.87 0.97 -11.27
CA ALA A 114 -1.42 0.00 -10.31
C ALA A 114 -2.95 0.08 -10.26
N ALA A 115 -3.50 1.29 -10.26
CA ALA A 115 -4.95 1.51 -10.20
C ALA A 115 -5.67 0.95 -11.42
N THR A 116 -5.07 1.03 -12.61
CA THR A 116 -5.67 0.55 -13.86
C THR A 116 -5.38 -0.93 -14.15
N GLY A 117 -4.51 -1.55 -13.36
CA GLY A 117 -4.10 -2.94 -13.62
C GLY A 117 -3.00 -3.06 -14.67
N ALA A 118 -2.39 -1.96 -15.08
CA ALA A 118 -1.30 -1.97 -16.08
C ALA A 118 -0.02 -2.61 -15.53
N VAL A 119 0.14 -2.66 -14.21
CA VAL A 119 1.26 -3.34 -13.56
C VAL A 119 0.75 -4.34 -12.52
N SER A 120 1.50 -5.42 -12.34
CA SER A 120 1.22 -6.42 -11.31
C SER A 120 1.94 -6.06 -10.01
N ALA A 121 1.56 -6.74 -8.92
CA ALA A 121 2.25 -6.59 -7.63
C ALA A 121 3.73 -6.95 -7.75
N GLU A 122 4.06 -7.98 -8.53
CA GLU A 122 5.45 -8.40 -8.77
C GLU A 122 6.23 -7.32 -9.51
N GLN A 123 5.61 -6.68 -10.49
CA GLN A 123 6.25 -5.60 -11.23
C GLN A 123 6.48 -4.38 -10.33
N VAL A 124 5.51 -4.05 -9.48
CA VAL A 124 5.70 -2.99 -8.48
C VAL A 124 6.83 -3.35 -7.52
N GLY A 125 6.87 -4.59 -7.05
CA GLY A 125 7.92 -5.07 -6.16
C GLY A 125 9.31 -4.94 -6.78
N ALA A 126 9.45 -5.30 -8.06
CA ALA A 126 10.70 -5.14 -8.79
C ALA A 126 11.12 -3.67 -8.90
N TRP A 127 10.17 -2.79 -9.16
CA TRP A 127 10.43 -1.35 -9.21
C TRP A 127 10.85 -0.82 -7.83
N VAL A 128 10.15 -1.25 -6.78
CA VAL A 128 10.48 -0.86 -5.40
C VAL A 128 11.90 -1.25 -5.04
N ARG A 129 12.33 -2.47 -5.37
CA ARG A 129 13.68 -2.95 -5.06
C ARG A 129 14.77 -2.05 -5.66
N GLN A 130 14.49 -1.41 -6.77
CA GLN A 130 15.45 -0.51 -7.42
C GLN A 130 15.49 0.89 -6.79
N HIS A 131 14.56 1.20 -5.88
CA HIS A 131 14.41 2.53 -5.33
C HIS A 131 14.50 2.58 -3.80
N VAL A 132 14.78 1.45 -3.17
CA VAL A 132 14.98 1.38 -1.70
C VAL A 132 16.43 1.20 -1.32
#